data_22380198f03986757f54cce7791f9fa9
#
_entry.id   22380198f03986757f54cce7791f9fa9
#
_cell.length_a   1.000
_cell.length_b   1.000
_cell.length_c   1.000
_cell.angle_alpha   90.00
_cell.angle_beta   90.00
_cell.angle_gamma   90.00
#
_symmetry.space_group_name_H-M   'P 1'
#
loop_
_entity.id
_entity.type
_entity.pdbx_description
1 polymer ?
#
loop_
_entity_poly.entity_id
_entity_poly.type
_entity_poly.pdbx_seq_one_letter_code
_entity_poly.pdbx_strand_id
1 'polypeptide(L)'
;MNPNLILTIILFFSSFQSVSQIIGTTYKLDSIEIAQYDLPTEVTWYNAKRECKELGKGWRLPTKDELDKIYNNKDLIGNFVNTNYWSSTEYNSDYAWMQVFTHKLIAITLKEGHINARAVKSIK
;
A
#
# COMPACT_ATOMS: atom_id res chain seq x y z
N MET A 1 26.55 -30.47 3.38
CA MET A 1 26.00 -29.11 3.54
C MET A 1 25.44 -28.96 4.96
N ASN A 2 25.73 -27.85 5.64
CA ASN A 2 25.28 -27.61 7.01
C ASN A 2 23.76 -27.27 7.01
N PRO A 3 22.91 -28.08 7.67
CA PRO A 3 21.47 -27.81 7.72
C PRO A 3 21.13 -26.45 8.36
N ASN A 4 21.94 -26.02 9.34
CA ASN A 4 21.71 -24.72 10.00
C ASN A 4 21.97 -23.55 9.08
N LEU A 5 22.91 -23.67 8.15
CA LEU A 5 23.20 -22.63 7.17
C LEU A 5 22.03 -22.45 6.19
N ILE A 6 21.43 -23.57 5.74
CA ILE A 6 20.26 -23.51 4.84
C ILE A 6 19.09 -22.86 5.55
N LEU A 7 18.81 -23.24 6.79
CA LEU A 7 17.73 -22.67 7.59
C LEU A 7 17.91 -21.15 7.79
N THR A 8 19.15 -20.72 8.05
CA THR A 8 19.47 -19.30 8.19
C THR A 8 19.20 -18.53 6.90
N ILE A 9 19.58 -19.08 5.73
CA ILE A 9 19.34 -18.48 4.43
C ILE A 9 17.83 -18.34 4.16
N ILE A 10 17.05 -19.39 4.45
CA ILE A 10 15.58 -19.37 4.26
C ILE A 10 14.95 -18.28 5.13
N LEU A 11 15.32 -18.18 6.39
CA LEU A 11 14.83 -17.14 7.30
C LEU A 11 15.17 -15.74 6.80
N PHE A 12 16.40 -15.55 6.26
CA PHE A 12 16.83 -14.27 5.70
C PHE A 12 15.96 -13.88 4.52
N PHE A 13 15.72 -14.77 3.55
CA PHE A 13 14.89 -14.48 2.39
C PHE A 13 13.42 -14.29 2.75
N SER A 14 12.89 -14.97 3.78
CA SER A 14 11.51 -14.80 4.21
C SER A 14 11.23 -13.44 4.83
N SER A 15 12.26 -12.70 5.27
CA SER A 15 12.11 -11.33 5.80
C SER A 15 11.98 -10.27 4.71
N PHE A 16 12.22 -10.61 3.43
CA PHE A 16 12.13 -9.70 2.30
C PHE A 16 10.98 -10.09 1.38
N GLN A 17 10.15 -9.11 1.03
CA GLN A 17 9.20 -9.25 -0.06
C GLN A 17 9.76 -8.56 -1.30
N SER A 18 9.80 -9.29 -2.42
CA SER A 18 10.18 -8.70 -3.69
C SER A 18 9.10 -7.75 -4.20
N VAL A 19 9.47 -6.82 -5.07
CA VAL A 19 8.54 -5.90 -5.75
C VAL A 19 7.44 -6.70 -6.47
N SER A 20 7.80 -7.79 -7.15
CA SER A 20 6.84 -8.62 -7.87
C SER A 20 5.83 -9.30 -6.94
N GLN A 21 6.21 -9.63 -5.70
CA GLN A 21 5.30 -10.19 -4.69
C GLN A 21 4.31 -9.15 -4.17
N ILE A 22 4.73 -7.88 -4.06
CA ILE A 22 3.84 -6.79 -3.63
C ILE A 22 2.89 -6.40 -4.75
N ILE A 23 3.41 -6.19 -5.96
CA ILE A 23 2.59 -5.81 -7.12
C ILE A 23 1.63 -6.95 -7.49
N GLY A 24 2.15 -8.17 -7.61
CA GLY A 24 1.37 -9.36 -7.95
C GLY A 24 0.58 -9.20 -9.23
N THR A 25 -0.61 -9.79 -9.27
CA THR A 25 -1.58 -9.61 -10.34
C THR A 25 -2.43 -8.39 -10.03
N THR A 26 -2.23 -7.32 -10.80
CA THR A 26 -2.90 -6.05 -10.55
C THR A 26 -4.38 -6.10 -10.91
N TYR A 27 -5.18 -5.28 -10.22
CA TYR A 27 -6.58 -5.04 -10.54
C TYR A 27 -6.72 -3.70 -11.23
N LYS A 28 -7.40 -3.67 -12.37
CA LYS A 28 -7.64 -2.44 -13.12
C LYS A 28 -8.99 -1.85 -12.74
N LEU A 29 -8.95 -0.61 -12.28
CA LEU A 29 -10.14 0.15 -11.89
C LEU A 29 -10.07 1.52 -12.55
N ASP A 30 -10.98 1.80 -13.49
CA ASP A 30 -10.98 3.04 -14.28
C ASP A 30 -9.61 3.28 -14.92
N SER A 31 -8.94 4.37 -14.56
CA SER A 31 -7.66 4.79 -15.15
C SER A 31 -6.45 4.38 -14.30
N ILE A 32 -6.63 3.51 -13.30
CA ILE A 32 -5.53 3.05 -12.46
C ILE A 32 -5.46 1.52 -12.42
N GLU A 33 -4.27 1.00 -12.19
CA GLU A 33 -4.08 -0.38 -11.75
C GLU A 33 -3.61 -0.37 -10.30
N ILE A 34 -4.07 -1.37 -9.54
CA ILE A 34 -3.90 -1.45 -8.10
C ILE A 34 -3.05 -2.69 -7.81
N ALA A 35 -2.00 -2.53 -7.01
CA ALA A 35 -1.18 -3.64 -6.57
C ALA A 35 -2.03 -4.67 -5.82
N GLN A 36 -1.67 -5.95 -5.97
CA GLN A 36 -2.43 -7.04 -5.37
C GLN A 36 -2.38 -7.03 -3.84
N TYR A 37 -1.26 -6.60 -3.27
CA TYR A 37 -1.02 -6.63 -1.82
C TYR A 37 -0.62 -5.27 -1.29
N ASP A 38 -0.86 -5.05 0.00
CA ASP A 38 -0.38 -3.89 0.73
C ASP A 38 1.15 -3.87 0.79
N LEU A 39 1.73 -2.71 1.10
CA LEU A 39 3.11 -2.66 1.57
C LEU A 39 3.26 -3.57 2.80
N PRO A 40 4.44 -4.20 2.99
CA PRO A 40 4.59 -5.26 4.00
C PRO A 40 4.32 -4.84 5.44
N THR A 41 4.51 -3.57 5.78
CA THR A 41 4.32 -3.06 7.14
C THR A 41 3.54 -1.76 7.13
N GLU A 42 2.93 -1.43 8.26
CA GLU A 42 2.39 -0.10 8.50
C GLU A 42 3.55 0.91 8.50
N VAL A 43 3.37 2.04 7.83
CA VAL A 43 4.43 3.03 7.60
C VAL A 43 3.91 4.44 7.78
N THR A 44 4.84 5.38 7.97
CA THR A 44 4.54 6.81 7.94
C THR A 44 4.16 7.25 6.53
N TRP A 45 3.51 8.39 6.41
CA TRP A 45 3.10 8.93 5.10
C TRP A 45 4.28 9.13 4.14
N TYR A 46 5.37 9.69 4.65
CA TYR A 46 6.57 9.90 3.84
C TYR A 46 7.18 8.58 3.37
N ASN A 47 7.24 7.59 4.25
CA ASN A 47 7.75 6.27 3.90
C ASN A 47 6.80 5.54 2.95
N ALA A 48 5.50 5.68 3.12
CA ALA A 48 4.52 5.11 2.20
C ALA A 48 4.72 5.63 0.78
N LYS A 49 4.88 6.93 0.62
CA LYS A 49 5.14 7.55 -0.68
C LYS A 49 6.44 7.04 -1.30
N ARG A 50 7.51 6.98 -0.50
CA ARG A 50 8.82 6.50 -0.96
C ARG A 50 8.76 5.03 -1.35
N GLU A 51 8.18 4.18 -0.53
CA GLU A 51 8.13 2.74 -0.77
C GLU A 51 7.26 2.39 -1.97
N CYS A 52 6.15 3.10 -2.19
CA CYS A 52 5.38 2.92 -3.42
C CYS A 52 6.21 3.28 -4.65
N LYS A 53 6.94 4.39 -4.61
CA LYS A 53 7.80 4.82 -5.70
C LYS A 53 8.92 3.82 -5.99
N GLU A 54 9.44 3.17 -4.97
CA GLU A 54 10.48 2.15 -5.09
C GLU A 54 9.98 0.86 -5.77
N LEU A 55 8.67 0.65 -5.88
CA LEU A 55 8.11 -0.49 -6.61
C LEU A 55 8.37 -0.41 -8.11
N GLY A 56 8.64 0.77 -8.63
CA GLY A 56 8.94 0.98 -10.03
C GLY A 56 8.34 2.26 -10.57
N LYS A 57 8.67 2.55 -11.83
CA LYS A 57 8.22 3.77 -12.49
C LYS A 57 6.70 3.88 -12.52
N GLY A 58 6.17 4.98 -12.01
CA GLY A 58 4.74 5.28 -12.02
C GLY A 58 3.96 4.76 -10.82
N TRP A 59 4.54 3.91 -9.99
CA TRP A 59 3.89 3.45 -8.77
C TRP A 59 3.87 4.56 -7.72
N ARG A 60 2.73 4.72 -7.05
CA ARG A 60 2.47 5.81 -6.10
C ARG A 60 1.35 5.45 -5.13
N LEU A 61 1.13 6.28 -4.13
CA LEU A 61 -0.07 6.20 -3.32
C LEU A 61 -1.30 6.65 -4.14
N PRO A 62 -2.47 6.07 -3.88
CA PRO A 62 -3.72 6.58 -4.46
C PRO A 62 -4.05 7.96 -3.89
N THR A 63 -4.67 8.81 -4.71
CA THR A 63 -5.28 10.05 -4.22
C THR A 63 -6.46 9.71 -3.29
N LYS A 64 -6.92 10.71 -2.54
CA LYS A 64 -8.10 10.58 -1.67
C LYS A 64 -9.31 10.04 -2.46
N ASP A 65 -9.56 10.58 -3.65
CA ASP A 65 -10.70 10.18 -4.48
C ASP A 65 -10.53 8.78 -5.06
N GLU A 66 -9.32 8.44 -5.49
CA GLU A 66 -9.00 7.07 -5.93
C GLU A 66 -9.19 6.06 -4.80
N LEU A 67 -8.75 6.41 -3.60
CA LEU A 67 -8.87 5.54 -2.44
C LEU A 67 -10.33 5.30 -2.05
N ASP A 68 -11.19 6.29 -2.21
CA ASP A 68 -12.64 6.12 -2.02
C ASP A 68 -13.23 5.13 -3.02
N LYS A 69 -12.84 5.21 -4.29
CA LYS A 69 -13.25 4.23 -5.32
C LYS A 69 -12.72 2.83 -5.01
N ILE A 70 -11.49 2.73 -4.54
CA ILE A 70 -10.88 1.46 -4.12
C ILE A 70 -11.70 0.86 -2.98
N TYR A 71 -12.06 1.65 -1.97
CA TYR A 71 -12.90 1.19 -0.88
C TYR A 71 -14.22 0.62 -1.36
N ASN A 72 -14.88 1.31 -2.30
CA ASN A 72 -16.16 0.86 -2.84
C ASN A 72 -16.05 -0.45 -3.63
N ASN A 73 -14.86 -0.81 -4.08
CA ASN A 73 -14.57 -2.03 -4.84
C ASN A 73 -13.67 -3.01 -4.08
N LYS A 74 -13.51 -2.83 -2.78
CA LYS A 74 -12.52 -3.57 -1.98
C LYS A 74 -12.70 -5.10 -2.01
N ASP A 75 -13.94 -5.56 -2.10
CA ASP A 75 -14.22 -7.00 -2.13
C ASP A 75 -13.81 -7.65 -3.45
N LEU A 76 -13.89 -6.90 -4.55
CA LEU A 76 -13.44 -7.35 -5.88
C LEU A 76 -11.92 -7.28 -6.00
N ILE A 77 -11.30 -6.23 -5.45
CA ILE A 77 -9.85 -6.04 -5.49
C ILE A 77 -9.16 -7.04 -4.56
N GLY A 78 -9.64 -7.15 -3.33
CA GLY A 78 -9.18 -8.14 -2.36
C GLY A 78 -7.93 -7.76 -1.59
N ASN A 79 -7.65 -8.56 -0.58
CA ASN A 79 -6.44 -8.52 0.26
C ASN A 79 -6.29 -7.25 1.11
N PHE A 80 -7.39 -6.53 1.36
CA PHE A 80 -7.40 -5.40 2.30
C PHE A 80 -7.62 -5.90 3.73
N VAL A 81 -7.00 -5.21 4.67
CA VAL A 81 -7.26 -5.41 6.11
C VAL A 81 -8.24 -4.35 6.59
N ASN A 82 -8.98 -4.64 7.65
CA ASN A 82 -9.97 -3.72 8.22
C ASN A 82 -9.30 -2.68 9.12
N THR A 83 -8.52 -1.80 8.51
CA THR A 83 -7.81 -0.72 9.21
C THR A 83 -7.72 0.49 8.29
N ASN A 84 -6.72 1.34 8.46
CA ASN A 84 -6.60 2.62 7.78
C ASN A 84 -5.55 2.56 6.66
N TYR A 85 -5.81 3.28 5.59
CA TYR A 85 -4.93 3.35 4.41
C TYR A 85 -4.59 4.80 4.05
N TRP A 86 -3.32 5.05 3.77
CA TRP A 86 -2.84 6.35 3.31
C TRP A 86 -3.35 6.72 1.93
N SER A 87 -3.75 7.99 1.77
CA SER A 87 -3.83 8.63 0.46
C SER A 87 -2.58 9.48 0.22
N SER A 88 -2.33 9.87 -1.04
CA SER A 88 -1.29 10.84 -1.36
C SER A 88 -1.73 12.28 -1.11
N THR A 89 -2.99 12.52 -0.80
CA THR A 89 -3.57 13.85 -0.67
C THR A 89 -3.23 14.45 0.69
N GLU A 90 -2.47 15.55 0.69
CA GLU A 90 -2.15 16.28 1.90
C GLU A 90 -3.37 17.08 2.39
N TYR A 91 -3.50 17.19 3.70
CA TYR A 91 -4.39 18.17 4.31
C TYR A 91 -3.63 19.46 4.63
N ASN A 92 -2.46 19.34 5.26
CA ASN A 92 -1.53 20.44 5.52
C ASN A 92 -0.11 19.87 5.74
N SER A 93 0.80 20.66 6.30
CA SER A 93 2.18 20.21 6.52
C SER A 93 2.30 19.00 7.45
N ASP A 94 1.37 18.84 8.40
CA ASP A 94 1.46 17.81 9.44
C ASP A 94 0.48 16.65 9.23
N TYR A 95 -0.59 16.83 8.43
CA TYR A 95 -1.69 15.88 8.28
C TYR A 95 -1.89 15.50 6.81
N ALA A 96 -2.32 14.25 6.59
CA ALA A 96 -2.75 13.77 5.29
C ALA A 96 -4.09 13.03 5.41
N TRP A 97 -4.79 12.89 4.29
CA TRP A 97 -6.05 12.16 4.24
C TRP A 97 -5.80 10.66 4.21
N MET A 98 -6.66 9.93 4.91
CA MET A 98 -6.69 8.47 4.93
C MET A 98 -8.11 7.96 4.74
N GLN A 99 -8.25 6.70 4.34
CA GLN A 99 -9.51 5.97 4.31
C GLN A 99 -9.54 4.95 5.43
N VAL A 100 -10.60 4.96 6.24
CA VAL A 100 -10.88 3.93 7.22
C VAL A 100 -11.64 2.80 6.53
N PHE A 101 -11.14 1.56 6.60
CA PHE A 101 -11.72 0.42 5.89
C PHE A 101 -12.70 -0.39 6.75
N THR A 102 -12.79 -0.15 8.06
CA THR A 102 -13.80 -0.79 8.91
C THR A 102 -15.21 -0.31 8.60
N HIS A 103 -15.33 0.93 8.16
CA HIS A 103 -16.57 1.53 7.66
C HIS A 103 -16.18 2.69 6.75
N LYS A 104 -17.05 3.06 5.83
CA LYS A 104 -16.74 4.09 4.84
C LYS A 104 -16.58 5.45 5.51
N LEU A 105 -15.33 5.80 5.84
CA LEU A 105 -14.98 7.06 6.48
C LEU A 105 -13.64 7.57 5.93
N ILE A 106 -13.62 8.81 5.50
CA ILE A 106 -12.41 9.54 5.13
C ILE A 106 -12.07 10.47 6.28
N ALA A 107 -10.82 10.46 6.73
CA ALA A 107 -10.35 11.25 7.86
C ALA A 107 -8.93 11.75 7.63
N ILE A 108 -8.52 12.74 8.43
CA ILE A 108 -7.13 13.19 8.45
C ILE A 108 -6.40 12.52 9.62
N THR A 109 -5.11 12.29 9.44
CA THR A 109 -4.24 11.80 10.51
C THR A 109 -2.84 12.37 10.37
N LEU A 110 -2.08 12.34 11.46
CA LEU A 110 -0.70 12.82 11.47
C LEU A 110 0.14 12.00 10.50
N LYS A 111 0.94 12.68 9.68
CA LYS A 111 1.85 12.03 8.71
C LYS A 111 2.86 11.12 9.37
N GLU A 112 3.17 11.32 10.65
CA GLU A 112 4.07 10.48 11.43
C GLU A 112 3.40 9.20 11.95
N GLY A 113 2.07 9.07 11.85
CA GLY A 113 1.36 7.86 12.21
C GLY A 113 1.74 6.70 11.29
N HIS A 114 1.61 5.47 11.80
CA HIS A 114 1.93 4.25 11.07
C HIS A 114 0.63 3.56 10.67
N ILE A 115 0.32 3.59 9.39
CA ILE A 115 -0.87 2.93 8.83
C ILE A 115 -0.52 2.23 7.53
N ASN A 116 -1.46 1.47 6.98
CA ASN A 116 -1.25 0.67 5.77
C ASN A 116 -1.21 1.52 4.51
N ALA A 117 -0.66 0.95 3.46
CA ALA A 117 -0.65 1.55 2.13
C ALA A 117 -0.80 0.48 1.06
N ARG A 118 -1.60 0.79 0.04
CA ARG A 118 -1.72 -0.01 -1.17
C ARG A 118 -1.32 0.88 -2.35
N ALA A 119 -0.36 0.43 -3.13
CA ALA A 119 0.16 1.19 -4.25
C ALA A 119 -0.76 1.11 -5.46
N VAL A 120 -0.78 2.18 -6.24
CA VAL A 120 -1.48 2.26 -7.53
C VAL A 120 -0.55 2.81 -8.60
N LYS A 121 -0.95 2.64 -9.85
CA LYS A 121 -0.24 3.16 -11.01
C LYS A 121 -1.26 3.61 -12.05
N SER A 122 -1.03 4.78 -12.63
CA SER A 122 -1.91 5.28 -13.69
C SER A 122 -1.75 4.45 -14.96
N ILE A 123 -2.87 4.11 -15.60
CA ILE A 123 -2.91 3.43 -16.90
C ILE A 123 -2.95 4.53 -17.96
N LYS A 124 -2.04 4.41 -18.91
CA LYS A 124 -2.01 5.34 -20.06
C LYS A 124 -2.85 4.82 -21.19
#